data_1963fd23381255fd7875667957b8ae62
#
_entry.id   1963fd23381255fd7875667957b8ae62
#
_cell.length_a   1.000
_cell.length_b   1.000
_cell.length_c   1.000
_cell.angle_alpha   90.00
_cell.angle_beta   90.00
_cell.angle_gamma   90.00
#
_symmetry.space_group_name_H-M   'P 1'
#
loop_
_entity.id
_entity.type
_entity.pdbx_description
1 polymer ?
#
loop_
_entity_poly.entity_id
_entity_poly.type
_entity_poly.pdbx_seq_one_letter_code
_entity_poly.pdbx_strand_id
1 'polypeptide(L)'
;NLIDQIRAQLNDKLQYAMARLRGQMCQGEAYGLDKLGTEAQANAITGEALYTRYREMLAQAPVYLYYCGSADPARVEAAFRAAFAGLPNRERRPVPQTQVVNSPTGPVRRFQDAMDVGQGKLILGFRTGGSFRSQESIARGLLFNAIYGGTTTSKLFLHVREKLSLCYFANSSLAQNKGILQVYSGVEFANFQKAEEEILAQLAAC
;
A
#
# COMPACT_ATOMS: atom_id res chain seq x y z
N ASN A 1 1.23 -20.73 8.10
CA ASN A 1 2.33 -20.83 7.15
C ASN A 1 2.15 -19.77 6.05
N LEU A 2 3.15 -19.53 5.19
CA LEU A 2 3.08 -18.48 4.15
C LEU A 2 1.99 -18.78 3.12
N ILE A 3 1.86 -20.04 2.69
CA ILE A 3 0.85 -20.46 1.70
C ILE A 3 -0.57 -20.23 2.23
N ASP A 4 -0.81 -20.53 3.51
CA ASP A 4 -2.12 -20.28 4.13
C ASP A 4 -2.44 -18.78 4.18
N GLN A 5 -1.44 -17.93 4.43
CA GLN A 5 -1.59 -16.47 4.38
C GLN A 5 -1.91 -15.99 2.97
N ILE A 6 -1.22 -16.52 1.93
CA ILE A 6 -1.51 -16.19 0.53
C ILE A 6 -2.95 -16.56 0.16
N ARG A 7 -3.39 -17.78 0.54
CA ARG A 7 -4.75 -18.24 0.29
C ARG A 7 -5.79 -17.43 1.07
N ALA A 8 -5.47 -17.09 2.32
CA ALA A 8 -6.36 -16.31 3.19
C ALA A 8 -6.60 -14.88 2.69
N GLN A 9 -5.72 -14.31 1.84
CA GLN A 9 -5.97 -13.00 1.22
C GLN A 9 -7.30 -12.94 0.46
N LEU A 10 -7.73 -14.03 -0.14
CA LEU A 10 -9.02 -14.11 -0.84
C LEU A 10 -10.24 -14.01 0.09
N ASN A 11 -10.08 -14.26 1.38
CA ASN A 11 -11.17 -14.19 2.36
C ASN A 11 -11.56 -12.75 2.68
N ASP A 12 -10.59 -11.83 2.75
CA ASP A 12 -10.84 -10.39 2.88
C ASP A 12 -10.98 -9.74 1.50
N LYS A 13 -12.20 -9.66 1.01
CA LYS A 13 -12.50 -9.13 -0.33
C LYS A 13 -12.09 -7.69 -0.52
N LEU A 14 -12.08 -6.89 0.55
CA LEU A 14 -11.63 -5.49 0.47
C LEU A 14 -10.11 -5.42 0.29
N GLN A 15 -9.36 -6.13 1.12
CA GLN A 15 -7.89 -6.17 1.00
C GLN A 15 -7.45 -6.78 -0.33
N TYR A 16 -8.14 -7.83 -0.79
CA TYR A 16 -7.91 -8.39 -2.11
C TYR A 16 -8.10 -7.35 -3.22
N ALA A 17 -9.24 -6.63 -3.22
CA ALA A 17 -9.53 -5.62 -4.23
C ALA A 17 -8.52 -4.45 -4.22
N MET A 18 -8.10 -4.01 -3.01
CA MET A 18 -7.07 -2.98 -2.86
C MET A 18 -5.69 -3.46 -3.35
N ALA A 19 -5.31 -4.70 -3.07
CA ALA A 19 -4.07 -5.29 -3.58
C ALA A 19 -4.11 -5.46 -5.10
N ARG A 20 -5.27 -5.85 -5.64
CA ARG A 20 -5.51 -5.98 -7.07
C ARG A 20 -5.38 -4.64 -7.80
N LEU A 21 -6.02 -3.57 -7.27
CA LEU A 21 -5.84 -2.22 -7.80
C LEU A 21 -4.36 -1.82 -7.81
N ARG A 22 -3.67 -1.99 -6.67
CA ARG A 22 -2.25 -1.64 -6.54
C ARG A 22 -1.38 -2.38 -7.56
N GLY A 23 -1.59 -3.68 -7.73
CA GLY A 23 -0.87 -4.49 -8.71
C GLY A 23 -1.08 -4.01 -10.15
N GLN A 24 -2.31 -3.64 -10.51
CA GLN A 24 -2.64 -3.14 -11.85
C GLN A 24 -2.17 -1.70 -12.08
N MET A 25 -2.33 -0.84 -11.09
CA MET A 25 -1.97 0.58 -11.17
C MET A 25 -0.45 0.79 -11.19
N CYS A 26 0.29 -0.05 -10.46
CA CYS A 26 1.72 0.08 -10.24
C CYS A 26 2.53 -1.01 -10.97
N GLN A 27 2.07 -1.44 -12.15
CA GLN A 27 2.85 -2.36 -12.98
C GLN A 27 4.22 -1.75 -13.32
N GLY A 28 5.29 -2.53 -13.13
CA GLY A 28 6.66 -2.07 -13.31
C GLY A 28 7.25 -1.28 -12.13
N GLU A 29 6.46 -0.97 -11.12
CA GLU A 29 6.94 -0.37 -9.87
C GLU A 29 7.04 -1.42 -8.76
N ALA A 30 8.04 -1.31 -7.88
CA ALA A 30 8.17 -2.21 -6.73
C ALA A 30 6.93 -2.16 -5.80
N TYR A 31 6.21 -1.04 -5.78
CA TYR A 31 5.00 -0.88 -4.98
C TYR A 31 3.83 -1.75 -5.48
N GLY A 32 3.85 -2.16 -6.75
CA GLY A 32 2.84 -3.06 -7.33
C GLY A 32 3.04 -4.53 -6.98
N LEU A 33 4.19 -4.90 -6.43
CA LEU A 33 4.46 -6.30 -6.06
C LEU A 33 3.66 -6.68 -4.80
N ASP A 34 3.08 -7.88 -4.83
CA ASP A 34 2.47 -8.44 -3.61
C ASP A 34 3.56 -8.81 -2.60
N LYS A 35 3.35 -8.45 -1.34
CA LYS A 35 4.32 -8.69 -0.26
C LYS A 35 4.50 -10.18 0.06
N LEU A 36 3.45 -10.97 -0.12
CA LEU A 36 3.49 -12.40 0.14
C LEU A 36 3.91 -13.20 -1.11
N GLY A 37 3.92 -12.56 -2.28
CA GLY A 37 4.16 -13.25 -3.54
C GLY A 37 3.00 -14.15 -3.96
N THR A 38 3.30 -15.17 -4.74
CA THR A 38 2.33 -16.18 -5.19
C THR A 38 2.56 -17.53 -4.54
N GLU A 39 1.54 -18.37 -4.50
CA GLU A 39 1.66 -19.75 -4.01
C GLU A 39 2.75 -20.54 -4.77
N ALA A 40 2.84 -20.36 -6.08
CA ALA A 40 3.88 -20.99 -6.89
C ALA A 40 5.28 -20.53 -6.47
N GLN A 41 5.48 -19.23 -6.22
CA GLN A 41 6.75 -18.70 -5.73
C GLN A 41 7.07 -19.23 -4.33
N ALA A 42 6.08 -19.26 -3.43
CA ALA A 42 6.27 -19.78 -2.07
C ALA A 42 6.67 -21.26 -2.07
N ASN A 43 6.05 -22.08 -2.92
CA ASN A 43 6.37 -23.50 -3.08
C ASN A 43 7.77 -23.75 -3.70
N ALA A 44 8.29 -22.81 -4.48
CA ALA A 44 9.61 -22.90 -5.09
C ALA A 44 10.76 -22.53 -4.12
N ILE A 45 10.47 -21.99 -2.94
CA ILE A 45 11.48 -21.60 -1.95
C ILE A 45 12.06 -22.85 -1.27
N THR A 46 13.37 -23.01 -1.36
CA THR A 46 14.10 -24.04 -0.60
C THR A 46 14.81 -23.43 0.60
N GLY A 47 15.09 -24.23 1.63
CA GLY A 47 15.84 -23.77 2.80
C GLY A 47 17.24 -23.24 2.43
N GLU A 48 17.90 -23.86 1.47
CA GLU A 48 19.22 -23.44 0.98
C GLU A 48 19.14 -22.08 0.26
N ALA A 49 18.19 -21.90 -0.66
CA ALA A 49 17.99 -20.62 -1.35
C ALA A 49 17.65 -19.50 -0.38
N LEU A 50 16.79 -19.77 0.61
CA LEU A 50 16.42 -18.80 1.64
C LEU A 50 17.63 -18.41 2.50
N TYR A 51 18.43 -19.40 2.94
CA TYR A 51 19.63 -19.15 3.74
C TYR A 51 20.69 -18.36 2.96
N THR A 52 20.91 -18.70 1.69
CA THR A 52 21.80 -17.96 0.80
C THR A 52 21.36 -16.51 0.67
N ARG A 53 20.07 -16.27 0.42
CA ARG A 53 19.52 -14.92 0.31
C ARG A 53 19.63 -14.13 1.61
N TYR A 54 19.39 -14.76 2.75
CA TYR A 54 19.59 -14.16 4.07
C TYR A 54 21.04 -13.69 4.27
N ARG A 55 22.01 -14.53 3.94
CA ARG A 55 23.44 -14.16 4.06
C ARG A 55 23.84 -13.02 3.12
N GLU A 56 23.35 -13.04 1.88
CA GLU A 56 23.56 -11.95 0.93
C GLU A 56 22.99 -10.63 1.45
N MET A 57 21.77 -10.66 2.00
CA MET A 57 21.13 -9.48 2.58
C MET A 57 21.97 -8.91 3.73
N LEU A 58 22.39 -9.73 4.66
CA LEU A 58 23.24 -9.29 5.78
C LEU A 58 24.58 -8.71 5.31
N ALA A 59 25.15 -9.26 4.23
CA ALA A 59 26.44 -8.81 3.70
C ALA A 59 26.33 -7.48 2.91
N GLN A 60 25.20 -7.17 2.27
CA GLN A 60 25.10 -6.10 1.28
C GLN A 60 24.11 -5.00 1.63
N ALA A 61 23.06 -5.30 2.43
CA ALA A 61 22.06 -4.29 2.76
C ALA A 61 22.61 -3.24 3.74
N PRO A 62 22.19 -1.96 3.60
CA PRO A 62 22.40 -0.98 4.65
C PRO A 62 21.75 -1.43 5.96
N VAL A 63 22.42 -1.20 7.06
CA VAL A 63 21.92 -1.55 8.40
C VAL A 63 21.69 -0.26 9.18
N TYR A 64 20.47 -0.05 9.64
CA TYR A 64 20.10 1.06 10.52
C TYR A 64 19.70 0.50 11.88
N LEU A 65 20.35 0.99 12.92
CA LEU A 65 20.09 0.56 14.30
C LEU A 65 19.46 1.71 15.08
N TYR A 66 18.33 1.44 15.70
CA TYR A 66 17.64 2.40 16.55
C TYR A 66 17.54 1.80 17.95
N TYR A 67 17.91 2.60 18.95
CA TYR A 67 17.78 2.21 20.35
C TYR A 67 16.93 3.25 21.09
N CYS A 68 15.98 2.75 21.88
CA CYS A 68 15.20 3.54 22.82
C CYS A 68 15.18 2.79 24.16
N GLY A 69 15.76 3.38 25.20
CA GLY A 69 15.87 2.78 26.53
C GLY A 69 16.77 3.58 27.45
N SER A 70 17.01 3.06 28.66
CA SER A 70 17.77 3.73 29.72
C SER A 70 19.26 3.33 29.77
N ALA A 71 19.71 2.43 28.90
CA ALA A 71 21.13 2.04 28.90
C ALA A 71 22.01 3.15 28.28
N ASP A 72 23.25 3.21 28.74
CA ASP A 72 24.23 4.15 28.20
C ASP A 72 24.45 3.96 26.69
N PRO A 73 24.36 5.02 25.89
CA PRO A 73 24.47 4.94 24.42
C PRO A 73 25.79 4.33 23.93
N ALA A 74 26.90 4.62 24.59
CA ALA A 74 28.22 4.09 24.21
C ALA A 74 28.29 2.58 24.42
N ARG A 75 27.69 2.09 25.51
CA ARG A 75 27.59 0.65 25.80
C ARG A 75 26.71 -0.06 24.76
N VAL A 76 25.61 0.56 24.37
CA VAL A 76 24.71 0.03 23.33
C VAL A 76 25.42 -0.01 21.98
N GLU A 77 26.10 1.06 21.60
CA GLU A 77 26.88 1.11 20.37
C GLU A 77 27.97 0.03 20.33
N ALA A 78 28.73 -0.13 21.41
CA ALA A 78 29.74 -1.15 21.51
C ALA A 78 29.18 -2.57 21.37
N ALA A 79 28.02 -2.86 21.97
CA ALA A 79 27.33 -4.13 21.85
C ALA A 79 26.89 -4.42 20.41
N PHE A 80 26.34 -3.45 19.73
CA PHE A 80 25.97 -3.60 18.32
C PHE A 80 27.19 -3.80 17.42
N ARG A 81 28.25 -3.02 17.61
CA ARG A 81 29.51 -3.20 16.85
C ARG A 81 30.07 -4.59 17.03
N ALA A 82 30.10 -5.11 18.27
CA ALA A 82 30.55 -6.46 18.56
C ALA A 82 29.67 -7.53 17.90
N ALA A 83 28.34 -7.39 17.96
CA ALA A 83 27.41 -8.33 17.35
C ALA A 83 27.54 -8.38 15.81
N PHE A 84 27.87 -7.26 15.18
CA PHE A 84 28.01 -7.17 13.72
C PHE A 84 29.46 -7.35 13.21
N ALA A 85 30.45 -7.48 14.11
CA ALA A 85 31.85 -7.63 13.71
C ALA A 85 32.14 -8.90 12.88
N GLY A 86 31.36 -9.97 13.09
CA GLY A 86 31.48 -11.23 12.35
C GLY A 86 30.78 -11.26 11.00
N LEU A 87 30.07 -10.20 10.60
CA LEU A 87 29.44 -10.15 9.30
C LEU A 87 30.49 -9.91 8.19
N PRO A 88 30.28 -10.52 6.99
CA PRO A 88 31.18 -10.28 5.88
C PRO A 88 31.33 -8.78 5.59
N ASN A 89 32.58 -8.31 5.60
CA ASN A 89 32.88 -6.91 5.28
C ASN A 89 32.83 -6.73 3.74
N ARG A 90 31.64 -6.56 3.20
CA ARG A 90 31.40 -6.28 1.78
C ARG A 90 30.93 -4.85 1.59
N GLU A 91 31.18 -4.33 0.41
CA GLU A 91 30.62 -3.04 0.02
C GLU A 91 29.10 -3.07 0.13
N ARG A 92 28.55 -2.12 0.89
CA ARG A 92 27.10 -2.00 1.08
C ARG A 92 26.46 -1.45 -0.18
N ARG A 93 25.50 -2.15 -0.72
CA ARG A 93 24.74 -1.66 -1.88
C ARG A 93 23.78 -0.57 -1.42
N PRO A 94 23.71 0.56 -2.15
CA PRO A 94 22.70 1.57 -1.85
C PRO A 94 21.29 0.95 -2.03
N VAL A 95 20.35 1.46 -1.24
CA VAL A 95 18.94 1.09 -1.44
C VAL A 95 18.51 1.60 -2.82
N PRO A 96 18.01 0.72 -3.71
CA PRO A 96 17.55 1.14 -5.01
C PRO A 96 16.45 2.20 -4.87
N GLN A 97 16.55 3.25 -5.66
CA GLN A 97 15.49 4.25 -5.70
C GLN A 97 14.22 3.63 -6.29
N THR A 98 13.12 3.80 -5.59
CA THR A 98 11.82 3.33 -6.08
C THR A 98 11.38 4.21 -7.24
N GLN A 99 11.14 3.62 -8.39
CA GLN A 99 10.47 4.30 -9.48
C GLN A 99 9.01 4.55 -9.11
N VAL A 100 8.53 5.74 -9.40
CA VAL A 100 7.14 6.16 -9.19
C VAL A 100 6.64 6.83 -10.46
N VAL A 101 5.57 6.30 -11.02
CA VAL A 101 4.88 6.93 -12.14
C VAL A 101 4.00 8.04 -11.58
N ASN A 102 4.38 9.29 -11.78
CA ASN A 102 3.63 10.44 -11.25
C ASN A 102 2.41 10.77 -12.11
N SER A 103 2.56 10.72 -13.44
CA SER A 103 1.51 11.06 -14.39
C SER A 103 1.31 9.91 -15.37
N PRO A 104 0.27 9.10 -15.19
CA PRO A 104 -0.06 8.03 -16.12
C PRO A 104 -0.52 8.63 -17.45
N THR A 105 -0.16 7.96 -18.54
CA THR A 105 -0.65 8.26 -19.88
C THR A 105 -1.70 7.24 -20.29
N GLY A 106 -2.69 7.68 -21.05
CA GLY A 106 -3.71 6.79 -21.59
C GLY A 106 -5.07 6.86 -20.87
N PRO A 107 -6.03 6.06 -21.33
CA PRO A 107 -7.39 6.07 -20.80
C PRO A 107 -7.47 5.44 -19.41
N VAL A 108 -8.58 5.71 -18.70
CA VAL A 108 -8.93 5.03 -17.45
C VAL A 108 -9.03 3.53 -17.71
N ARG A 109 -8.30 2.74 -16.92
CA ARG A 109 -8.33 1.28 -16.98
C ARG A 109 -9.35 0.75 -15.99
N ARG A 110 -10.18 -0.19 -16.42
CA ARG A 110 -11.20 -0.84 -15.61
C ARG A 110 -10.91 -2.34 -15.53
N PHE A 111 -11.03 -2.90 -14.35
CA PHE A 111 -10.81 -4.33 -14.08
C PHE A 111 -11.98 -4.83 -13.24
N GLN A 112 -12.40 -6.05 -13.50
CA GLN A 112 -13.46 -6.69 -12.75
C GLN A 112 -13.08 -8.16 -12.51
N ASP A 113 -13.19 -8.56 -11.25
CA ASP A 113 -13.02 -9.94 -10.84
C ASP A 113 -14.38 -10.44 -10.28
N ALA A 114 -14.95 -11.48 -10.87
CA ALA A 114 -16.20 -12.08 -10.42
C ALA A 114 -15.95 -13.00 -9.22
N MET A 115 -16.73 -12.80 -8.16
CA MET A 115 -16.68 -13.63 -6.95
C MET A 115 -18.09 -13.82 -6.42
N ASP A 116 -18.33 -14.93 -5.73
CA ASP A 116 -19.59 -15.18 -5.02
C ASP A 116 -19.62 -14.34 -3.73
N VAL A 117 -20.22 -13.17 -3.83
CA VAL A 117 -20.32 -12.18 -2.75
C VAL A 117 -21.65 -11.45 -2.80
N GLY A 118 -22.25 -11.21 -1.63
CA GLY A 118 -23.48 -10.43 -1.53
C GLY A 118 -23.31 -8.93 -1.77
N GLN A 119 -22.07 -8.43 -1.79
CA GLN A 119 -21.76 -7.00 -1.97
C GLN A 119 -20.46 -6.80 -2.74
N GLY A 120 -20.50 -5.95 -3.76
CA GLY A 120 -19.33 -5.57 -4.56
C GLY A 120 -18.35 -4.70 -3.77
N LYS A 121 -17.07 -4.76 -4.16
CA LYS A 121 -16.02 -3.85 -3.67
C LYS A 121 -15.59 -2.97 -4.84
N LEU A 122 -15.90 -1.67 -4.75
CA LEU A 122 -15.49 -0.66 -5.71
C LEU A 122 -14.22 0.01 -5.20
N ILE A 123 -13.14 -0.09 -5.98
CA ILE A 123 -11.86 0.53 -5.64
C ILE A 123 -11.43 1.43 -6.80
N LEU A 124 -11.14 2.70 -6.51
CA LEU A 124 -10.60 3.65 -7.47
C LEU A 124 -9.20 4.07 -7.03
N GLY A 125 -8.30 4.21 -8.00
CA GLY A 125 -6.92 4.66 -7.77
C GLY A 125 -6.59 5.87 -8.61
N PHE A 126 -5.98 6.88 -7.99
CA PHE A 126 -5.59 8.12 -8.63
C PHE A 126 -4.11 8.40 -8.38
N ARG A 127 -3.40 8.90 -9.40
CA ARG A 127 -2.07 9.46 -9.27
C ARG A 127 -2.20 10.96 -8.99
N THR A 128 -1.54 11.45 -7.95
CA THR A 128 -1.63 12.85 -7.51
C THR A 128 -0.63 13.78 -8.19
N GLY A 129 0.11 13.28 -9.18
CA GLY A 129 1.12 14.07 -9.90
C GLY A 129 2.48 14.17 -9.21
N GLY A 130 2.62 13.66 -8.00
CA GLY A 130 3.89 13.66 -7.26
C GLY A 130 3.78 13.01 -5.90
N SER A 131 4.92 12.78 -5.26
CA SER A 131 4.98 12.28 -3.88
C SER A 131 5.04 13.43 -2.88
N PHE A 132 4.45 13.23 -1.71
CA PHE A 132 4.43 14.20 -0.61
C PHE A 132 5.68 13.99 0.25
N ARG A 133 6.68 14.86 0.15
CA ARG A 133 7.97 14.72 0.84
C ARG A 133 8.29 15.86 1.81
N SER A 134 7.82 17.07 1.54
CA SER A 134 7.98 18.18 2.47
C SER A 134 6.87 18.15 3.54
N GLN A 135 7.15 18.70 4.71
CA GLN A 135 6.17 18.81 5.79
C GLN A 135 4.87 19.48 5.33
N GLU A 136 4.99 20.54 4.53
CA GLU A 136 3.84 21.26 3.97
C GLU A 136 3.02 20.37 3.02
N SER A 137 3.67 19.66 2.09
CA SER A 137 2.97 18.76 1.17
C SER A 137 2.30 17.59 1.90
N ILE A 138 2.95 17.03 2.92
CA ILE A 138 2.40 16.00 3.78
C ILE A 138 1.15 16.52 4.50
N ALA A 139 1.23 17.70 5.12
CA ALA A 139 0.09 18.31 5.83
C ALA A 139 -1.08 18.57 4.87
N ARG A 140 -0.82 19.12 3.68
CA ARG A 140 -1.86 19.33 2.65
C ARG A 140 -2.52 18.03 2.22
N GLY A 141 -1.73 16.98 1.99
CA GLY A 141 -2.24 15.66 1.61
C GLY A 141 -3.09 15.01 2.71
N LEU A 142 -2.67 15.12 3.97
CA LEU A 142 -3.44 14.63 5.12
C LEU A 142 -4.76 15.38 5.27
N LEU A 143 -4.74 16.71 5.18
CA LEU A 143 -5.94 17.54 5.27
C LEU A 143 -6.90 17.23 4.12
N PHE A 144 -6.39 17.17 2.88
CA PHE A 144 -7.20 16.77 1.73
C PHE A 144 -7.85 15.41 1.95
N ASN A 145 -7.07 14.40 2.36
CA ASN A 145 -7.61 13.06 2.59
C ASN A 145 -8.66 13.06 3.71
N ALA A 146 -8.45 13.82 4.79
CA ALA A 146 -9.41 13.94 5.88
C ALA A 146 -10.75 14.53 5.42
N ILE A 147 -10.71 15.57 4.57
CA ILE A 147 -11.89 16.20 3.98
C ILE A 147 -12.58 15.27 3.00
N TYR A 148 -11.81 14.62 2.12
CA TYR A 148 -12.38 13.83 1.03
C TYR A 148 -13.00 12.53 1.52
N GLY A 149 -12.25 11.66 2.20
CA GLY A 149 -12.75 10.32 2.57
C GLY A 149 -12.04 9.67 3.77
N GLY A 150 -11.19 10.41 4.48
CA GLY A 150 -10.38 9.87 5.57
C GLY A 150 -11.05 9.88 6.95
N THR A 151 -12.23 10.50 7.09
CA THR A 151 -12.92 10.66 8.38
C THR A 151 -14.42 10.38 8.25
N THR A 152 -15.09 10.25 9.40
CA THR A 152 -16.56 10.11 9.46
C THR A 152 -17.33 11.40 9.17
N THR A 153 -16.64 12.51 9.01
CA THR A 153 -17.21 13.82 8.59
C THR A 153 -16.77 14.19 7.18
N SER A 154 -16.13 13.28 6.48
CA SER A 154 -15.63 13.50 5.12
C SER A 154 -16.77 13.57 4.09
N LYS A 155 -16.45 14.14 2.92
CA LYS A 155 -17.40 14.24 1.80
C LYS A 155 -17.91 12.87 1.35
N LEU A 156 -17.04 11.86 1.23
CA LEU A 156 -17.46 10.52 0.86
C LEU A 156 -18.42 9.91 1.89
N PHE A 157 -18.11 10.07 3.17
CA PHE A 157 -18.99 9.57 4.21
C PHE A 157 -20.35 10.26 4.20
N LEU A 158 -20.37 11.59 4.18
CA LEU A 158 -21.62 12.38 4.28
C LEU A 158 -22.47 12.27 3.00
N HIS A 159 -21.88 12.26 1.81
CA HIS A 159 -22.65 12.31 0.57
C HIS A 159 -22.92 10.91 0.00
N VAL A 160 -21.92 10.03 -0.08
CA VAL A 160 -22.10 8.71 -0.71
C VAL A 160 -22.79 7.73 0.23
N ARG A 161 -22.41 7.72 1.51
CA ARG A 161 -22.99 6.81 2.50
C ARG A 161 -24.26 7.37 3.13
N GLU A 162 -24.18 8.52 3.81
CA GLU A 162 -25.29 9.02 4.64
C GLU A 162 -26.42 9.58 3.80
N LYS A 163 -26.12 10.52 2.89
CA LYS A 163 -27.15 11.23 2.12
C LYS A 163 -27.80 10.35 1.05
N LEU A 164 -27.01 9.60 0.29
CA LEU A 164 -27.50 8.83 -0.86
C LEU A 164 -27.65 7.35 -0.55
N SER A 165 -27.17 6.87 0.58
CA SER A 165 -27.24 5.45 0.99
C SER A 165 -26.76 4.46 -0.09
N LEU A 166 -25.75 4.85 -0.88
CA LEU A 166 -25.27 4.05 -2.01
C LEU A 166 -24.33 2.92 -1.60
N CYS A 167 -23.79 3.00 -0.37
CA CYS A 167 -22.76 2.07 0.09
C CYS A 167 -22.77 1.90 1.62
N TYR A 168 -22.18 0.81 2.08
CA TYR A 168 -21.96 0.54 3.50
C TYR A 168 -20.85 1.40 4.09
N PHE A 169 -19.83 1.64 3.31
CA PHE A 169 -18.71 2.52 3.63
C PHE A 169 -18.15 3.12 2.34
N ALA A 170 -17.65 4.33 2.42
CA ALA A 170 -16.87 4.99 1.39
C ALA A 170 -15.74 5.77 2.06
N ASN A 171 -14.52 5.35 1.81
CA ASN A 171 -13.34 5.95 2.43
C ASN A 171 -12.24 6.18 1.42
N SER A 172 -11.28 7.02 1.77
CA SER A 172 -10.05 7.21 1.01
C SER A 172 -8.81 7.06 1.87
N SER A 173 -7.71 6.69 1.23
CA SER A 173 -6.38 6.66 1.83
C SER A 173 -5.33 7.19 0.87
N LEU A 174 -4.33 7.89 1.39
CA LEU A 174 -3.26 8.50 0.63
C LEU A 174 -1.92 7.83 0.94
N ALA A 175 -1.35 7.13 -0.04
CA ALA A 175 0.02 6.64 0.01
C ALA A 175 0.98 7.79 -0.36
N GLN A 176 1.32 8.63 0.63
CA GLN A 176 2.03 9.89 0.46
C GLN A 176 3.36 9.75 -0.30
N ASN A 177 4.16 8.75 0.06
CA ASN A 177 5.46 8.51 -0.57
C ASN A 177 5.37 7.98 -2.01
N LYS A 178 4.17 7.64 -2.48
CA LYS A 178 3.88 7.14 -3.83
C LYS A 178 3.00 8.09 -4.63
N GLY A 179 2.43 9.10 -4.00
CA GLY A 179 1.48 10.00 -4.64
C GLY A 179 0.26 9.26 -5.18
N ILE A 180 -0.26 8.30 -4.42
CA ILE A 180 -1.42 7.50 -4.81
C ILE A 180 -2.55 7.72 -3.80
N LEU A 181 -3.67 8.22 -4.29
CA LEU A 181 -4.93 8.25 -3.58
C LEU A 181 -5.74 7.00 -3.98
N GLN A 182 -6.18 6.25 -2.98
CA GLN A 182 -7.08 5.11 -3.16
C GLN A 182 -8.42 5.43 -2.51
N VAL A 183 -9.52 5.18 -3.23
CA VAL A 183 -10.88 5.22 -2.69
C VAL A 183 -11.39 3.79 -2.67
N TYR A 184 -12.06 3.42 -1.59
CA TYR A 184 -12.60 2.08 -1.43
C TYR A 184 -13.99 2.14 -0.80
N SER A 185 -14.90 1.35 -1.36
CA SER A 185 -16.31 1.33 -0.98
C SER A 185 -16.90 -0.07 -1.07
N GLY A 186 -17.82 -0.40 -0.18
CA GLY A 186 -18.67 -1.59 -0.26
C GLY A 186 -20.02 -1.20 -0.83
N VAL A 187 -20.30 -1.62 -2.08
CA VAL A 187 -21.45 -1.14 -2.86
C VAL A 187 -22.34 -2.30 -3.29
N GLU A 188 -23.64 -2.12 -3.21
CA GLU A 188 -24.57 -3.03 -3.84
C GLU A 188 -24.45 -2.94 -5.39
N PHE A 189 -24.59 -4.06 -6.08
CA PHE A 189 -24.40 -4.12 -7.52
C PHE A 189 -25.29 -3.14 -8.30
N ALA A 190 -26.53 -2.94 -7.84
CA ALA A 190 -27.46 -1.99 -8.46
C ALA A 190 -27.03 -0.52 -8.32
N ASN A 191 -26.22 -0.21 -7.31
CA ASN A 191 -25.79 1.16 -6.99
C ASN A 191 -24.39 1.48 -7.49
N PHE A 192 -23.70 0.54 -8.14
CA PHE A 192 -22.30 0.66 -8.53
C PHE A 192 -21.99 1.92 -9.33
N GLN A 193 -22.74 2.15 -10.42
CA GLN A 193 -22.51 3.30 -11.29
C GLN A 193 -22.76 4.63 -10.58
N LYS A 194 -23.85 4.73 -9.82
CA LYS A 194 -24.19 5.95 -9.07
C LYS A 194 -23.15 6.23 -7.99
N ALA A 195 -22.65 5.21 -7.31
CA ALA A 195 -21.61 5.37 -6.31
C ALA A 195 -20.28 5.84 -6.93
N GLU A 196 -19.88 5.30 -8.08
CA GLU A 196 -18.70 5.76 -8.81
C GLU A 196 -18.85 7.23 -9.22
N GLU A 197 -19.97 7.60 -9.83
CA GLU A 197 -20.25 8.98 -10.26
C GLU A 197 -20.21 9.96 -9.08
N GLU A 198 -20.84 9.62 -7.97
CA GLU A 198 -20.84 10.49 -6.77
C GLU A 198 -19.45 10.60 -6.14
N ILE A 199 -18.70 9.49 -6.04
CA ILE A 199 -17.32 9.50 -5.56
C ILE A 199 -16.46 10.47 -6.38
N LEU A 200 -16.59 10.45 -7.70
CA LEU A 200 -15.87 11.34 -8.60
C LEU A 200 -16.35 12.80 -8.48
N ALA A 201 -17.65 13.02 -8.33
CA ALA A 201 -18.21 14.36 -8.10
C ALA A 201 -17.69 14.98 -6.80
N GLN A 202 -17.61 14.19 -5.72
CA GLN A 202 -17.06 14.68 -4.45
C GLN A 202 -15.54 14.94 -4.51
N LEU A 203 -14.80 14.24 -5.37
CA LEU A 203 -13.40 14.54 -5.65
C LEU A 203 -13.26 15.89 -6.35
N ALA A 204 -14.07 16.15 -7.34
CA ALA A 204 -14.08 17.42 -8.09
C ALA A 204 -14.53 18.62 -7.23
N ALA A 205 -15.28 18.36 -6.15
CA ALA A 205 -15.78 19.39 -5.22
C ALA A 205 -14.80 19.69 -4.06
N CYS A 206 -13.64 19.02 -4.00
CA CYS A 206 -12.57 19.31 -3.05
C CYS A 206 -11.61 20.37 -3.58
#